data_f34666effe850b40c6da1b5f4dcb09c5
#
_entry.id   f34666effe850b40c6da1b5f4dcb09c5
#
_cell.length_a   1.000
_cell.length_b   1.000
_cell.length_c   1.000
_cell.angle_alpha   90.00
_cell.angle_beta   90.00
_cell.angle_gamma   90.00
#
_symmetry.space_group_name_H-M   'P 1'
#
loop_
_entity.id
_entity.type
_entity.pdbx_description
1 polymer ?
#
loop_
_entity_poly.entity_id
_entity_poly.type
_entity_poly.pdbx_seq_one_letter_code
_entity_poly.pdbx_strand_id
1 'polypeptide(L)'
;MDKYGLIGFPLGHSFSEGFFNQKFYSEGIDACYVNYEIADIAEFKHILQDNPNLKGMNVTIPYKEKVIKYLDELDPETAKKIGAVNVIKIVSLPKGKKKLIGYNSDIVGFTQSIESMLLPHHKKALILGTGGASKAVYHGLLSLGVEPTFVSRTPSKGQLSYAQLTPGVMAEYTVIVNTTPLGMYPKVEECPDIPYELLTPNHLLYDLLYNPDETLFMRRGKEHGAVVKNGLEMLLLQAFAAWDIWNS
;
A
#
# COMPACT_ATOMS: atom_id res chain seq x y z
N MET A 1 0.82 0.31 29.71
CA MET A 1 0.81 1.00 28.40
C MET A 1 1.15 -0.03 27.32
N ASP A 2 0.22 -0.27 26.40
CA ASP A 2 0.41 -1.15 25.25
C ASP A 2 1.30 -0.49 24.19
N LYS A 3 2.01 -1.28 23.41
CA LYS A 3 2.86 -0.76 22.32
C LYS A 3 2.39 -1.26 20.98
N TYR A 4 2.49 -0.37 20.00
CA TYR A 4 2.36 -0.65 18.58
C TYR A 4 3.57 -0.06 17.86
N GLY A 5 3.80 -0.42 16.61
CA GLY A 5 4.92 0.17 15.90
C GLY A 5 4.97 -0.12 14.41
N LEU A 6 5.99 0.44 13.76
CA LEU A 6 6.28 0.26 12.35
C LEU A 6 7.71 -0.24 12.19
N ILE A 7 7.90 -1.29 11.38
CA ILE A 7 9.23 -1.68 10.89
C ILE A 7 9.39 -1.32 9.42
N GLY A 8 10.57 -0.80 9.07
CA GLY A 8 10.94 -0.42 7.71
C GLY A 8 12.36 0.14 7.62
N PHE A 9 12.81 0.50 6.41
CA PHE A 9 14.11 1.15 6.21
C PHE A 9 14.23 1.83 4.83
N PRO A 10 14.58 3.12 4.75
CA PRO A 10 14.54 4.09 5.85
C PRO A 10 13.10 4.46 6.20
N LEU A 11 12.83 4.89 7.42
CA LEU A 11 11.48 5.29 7.85
C LEU A 11 11.22 6.80 7.73
N GLY A 12 12.27 7.63 7.86
CA GLY A 12 12.14 9.09 7.81
C GLY A 12 11.00 9.61 8.73
N HIS A 13 10.14 10.48 8.21
CA HIS A 13 8.92 10.91 8.91
C HIS A 13 7.76 9.99 8.55
N SER A 14 7.41 9.08 9.46
CA SER A 14 6.30 8.15 9.29
C SER A 14 4.97 8.82 9.63
N PHE A 15 4.03 8.79 8.68
CA PHE A 15 2.64 9.18 8.91
C PHE A 15 2.01 8.36 10.06
N SER A 16 2.26 7.06 10.11
CA SER A 16 1.63 6.14 11.07
C SER A 16 1.95 6.49 12.52
N GLU A 17 3.18 6.92 12.83
CA GLU A 17 3.57 7.30 14.19
C GLU A 17 2.75 8.50 14.70
N GLY A 18 2.67 9.56 13.90
CA GLY A 18 1.87 10.75 14.24
C GLY A 18 0.39 10.43 14.36
N PHE A 19 -0.15 9.70 13.38
CA PHE A 19 -1.55 9.32 13.32
C PHE A 19 -1.99 8.48 14.53
N PHE A 20 -1.30 7.40 14.85
CA PHE A 20 -1.69 6.52 15.95
C PHE A 20 -1.46 7.15 17.32
N ASN A 21 -0.36 7.88 17.54
CA ASN A 21 -0.14 8.56 18.82
C ASN A 21 -1.19 9.66 19.05
N GLN A 22 -1.60 10.40 18.03
CA GLN A 22 -2.70 11.36 18.14
C GLN A 22 -4.04 10.67 18.43
N LYS A 23 -4.34 9.54 17.75
CA LYS A 23 -5.52 8.72 18.02
C LYS A 23 -5.54 8.25 19.48
N PHE A 24 -4.45 7.69 19.98
CA PHE A 24 -4.34 7.20 21.36
C PHE A 24 -4.58 8.31 22.37
N TYR A 25 -3.98 9.48 22.13
CA TYR A 25 -4.19 10.64 22.98
C TYR A 25 -5.65 11.12 22.99
N SER A 26 -6.24 11.30 21.80
CA SER A 26 -7.60 11.84 21.68
C SER A 26 -8.71 10.91 22.20
N GLU A 27 -8.48 9.59 22.14
CA GLU A 27 -9.43 8.56 22.59
C GLU A 27 -9.13 8.03 24.00
N GLY A 28 -8.09 8.55 24.69
CA GLY A 28 -7.70 8.13 26.04
C GLY A 28 -7.20 6.69 26.11
N ILE A 29 -6.59 6.18 25.03
CA ILE A 29 -6.05 4.81 24.94
C ILE A 29 -4.66 4.79 25.58
N ASP A 30 -4.43 3.92 26.58
CA ASP A 30 -3.11 3.73 27.22
C ASP A 30 -2.15 2.94 26.33
N ALA A 31 -1.72 3.56 25.23
CA ALA A 31 -0.83 2.96 24.25
C ALA A 31 0.13 3.99 23.63
N CYS A 32 1.21 3.50 23.03
CA CYS A 32 2.11 4.30 22.21
C CYS A 32 2.46 3.58 20.90
N TYR A 33 2.78 4.38 19.90
CA TYR A 33 3.26 3.89 18.61
C TYR A 33 4.70 4.36 18.37
N VAL A 34 5.58 3.43 17.94
CA VAL A 34 7.02 3.66 17.81
C VAL A 34 7.51 3.22 16.44
N ASN A 35 8.37 3.99 15.81
CA ASN A 35 9.10 3.60 14.61
C ASN A 35 10.34 2.79 14.98
N TYR A 36 10.42 1.57 14.44
CA TYR A 36 11.59 0.71 14.52
C TYR A 36 12.29 0.69 13.16
N GLU A 37 13.20 1.64 12.94
CA GLU A 37 14.03 1.65 11.74
C GLU A 37 15.13 0.61 11.88
N ILE A 38 15.07 -0.45 11.06
CA ILE A 38 16.00 -1.57 11.09
C ILE A 38 16.64 -1.78 9.72
N ALA A 39 17.95 -1.92 9.67
CA ALA A 39 18.68 -2.15 8.42
C ALA A 39 18.57 -3.61 7.94
N ASP A 40 18.37 -4.56 8.87
CA ASP A 40 18.16 -5.97 8.57
C ASP A 40 16.88 -6.48 9.25
N ILE A 41 16.06 -7.22 8.49
CA ILE A 41 14.85 -7.85 9.02
C ILE A 41 15.12 -8.86 10.16
N ALA A 42 16.34 -9.37 10.29
CA ALA A 42 16.73 -10.24 11.40
C ALA A 42 16.59 -9.57 12.78
N GLU A 43 16.73 -8.23 12.83
CA GLU A 43 16.54 -7.43 14.05
C GLU A 43 15.09 -7.46 14.56
N PHE A 44 14.12 -7.84 13.74
CA PHE A 44 12.72 -7.98 14.14
C PHE A 44 12.53 -8.88 15.36
N LYS A 45 13.33 -9.93 15.48
CA LYS A 45 13.29 -10.84 16.64
C LYS A 45 13.68 -10.13 17.95
N HIS A 46 14.68 -9.26 17.91
CA HIS A 46 15.11 -8.48 19.07
C HIS A 46 14.03 -7.47 19.49
N ILE A 47 13.37 -6.81 18.50
CA ILE A 47 12.25 -5.93 18.81
C ILE A 47 11.15 -6.66 19.58
N LEU A 48 10.81 -7.88 19.18
CA LEU A 48 9.79 -8.69 19.86
C LEU A 48 10.21 -9.09 21.29
N GLN A 49 11.50 -9.37 21.51
CA GLN A 49 12.05 -9.74 22.82
C GLN A 49 12.10 -8.54 23.77
N ASP A 50 12.56 -7.39 23.27
CA ASP A 50 12.75 -6.17 24.07
C ASP A 50 11.44 -5.44 24.37
N ASN A 51 10.35 -5.79 23.66
CA ASN A 51 9.04 -5.17 23.83
C ASN A 51 7.96 -6.21 24.17
N PRO A 52 7.91 -6.70 25.42
CA PRO A 52 6.93 -7.72 25.83
C PRO A 52 5.48 -7.23 25.72
N ASN A 53 5.23 -5.93 25.82
CA ASN A 53 3.92 -5.25 25.71
C ASN A 53 3.52 -4.89 24.28
N LEU A 54 4.27 -5.32 23.26
CA LEU A 54 3.95 -5.10 21.86
C LEU A 54 2.70 -5.91 21.46
N LYS A 55 1.66 -5.24 20.93
CA LYS A 55 0.37 -5.81 20.56
C LYS A 55 0.19 -5.94 19.05
N GLY A 56 0.83 -5.05 18.28
CA GLY A 56 0.73 -5.04 16.83
C GLY A 56 1.82 -4.22 16.19
N MET A 57 2.05 -4.49 14.91
CA MET A 57 3.03 -3.76 14.11
C MET A 57 2.53 -3.55 12.69
N ASN A 58 2.86 -2.39 12.13
CA ASN A 58 2.88 -2.23 10.68
C ASN A 58 4.24 -2.63 10.10
N VAL A 59 4.22 -2.98 8.83
CA VAL A 59 5.42 -3.33 8.06
C VAL A 59 5.42 -2.54 6.75
N THR A 60 6.52 -1.84 6.48
CA THR A 60 6.69 -1.13 5.22
C THR A 60 7.92 -1.60 4.45
N ILE A 61 8.26 -0.90 3.38
CA ILE A 61 9.42 -1.17 2.53
C ILE A 61 10.70 -1.22 3.41
N PRO A 62 11.60 -2.19 3.18
CA PRO A 62 11.57 -3.25 2.16
C PRO A 62 11.10 -4.61 2.71
N TYR A 63 10.30 -4.65 3.78
CA TYR A 63 10.12 -5.86 4.59
C TYR A 63 8.77 -6.57 4.42
N LYS A 64 7.81 -6.02 3.66
CA LYS A 64 6.46 -6.60 3.50
C LYS A 64 6.42 -8.07 3.07
N GLU A 65 7.40 -8.51 2.25
CA GLU A 65 7.54 -9.91 1.85
C GLU A 65 8.52 -10.68 2.77
N LYS A 66 9.60 -10.00 3.18
CA LYS A 66 10.67 -10.63 3.96
C LYS A 66 10.25 -11.04 5.37
N VAL A 67 9.26 -10.35 5.94
CA VAL A 67 8.76 -10.61 7.29
C VAL A 67 7.98 -11.91 7.39
N ILE A 68 7.41 -12.40 6.28
CA ILE A 68 6.54 -13.59 6.25
C ILE A 68 7.18 -14.80 6.93
N LYS A 69 8.48 -15.03 6.72
CA LYS A 69 9.21 -16.16 7.31
C LYS A 69 9.36 -16.11 8.85
N TYR A 70 8.99 -14.98 9.46
CA TYR A 70 9.03 -14.80 10.91
C TYR A 70 7.66 -14.90 11.58
N LEU A 71 6.60 -15.11 10.79
CA LEU A 71 5.22 -15.16 11.26
C LEU A 71 4.75 -16.62 11.41
N ASP A 72 3.85 -16.83 12.37
CA ASP A 72 3.28 -18.16 12.64
C ASP A 72 2.13 -18.47 11.67
N GLU A 73 1.40 -17.43 11.23
CA GLU A 73 0.22 -17.57 10.37
C GLU A 73 0.06 -16.36 9.45
N LEU A 74 -0.55 -16.58 8.30
CA LEU A 74 -0.97 -15.52 7.38
C LEU A 74 -2.49 -15.58 7.22
N ASP A 75 -3.13 -14.42 7.32
CA ASP A 75 -4.53 -14.30 6.99
C ASP A 75 -4.80 -14.76 5.55
N PRO A 76 -5.74 -15.70 5.33
CA PRO A 76 -5.95 -16.32 4.03
C PRO A 76 -6.54 -15.35 2.99
N GLU A 77 -7.36 -14.39 3.43
CA GLU A 77 -8.08 -13.48 2.54
C GLU A 77 -7.23 -12.31 2.09
N THR A 78 -6.23 -11.93 2.88
CA THR A 78 -5.36 -10.79 2.58
C THR A 78 -3.90 -11.19 2.39
N ALA A 79 -3.14 -11.35 3.45
CA ALA A 79 -1.69 -11.51 3.39
C ALA A 79 -1.23 -12.76 2.60
N LYS A 80 -1.91 -13.90 2.78
CA LYS A 80 -1.57 -15.14 2.07
C LYS A 80 -1.87 -15.04 0.59
N LYS A 81 -3.01 -14.46 0.23
CA LYS A 81 -3.43 -14.25 -1.16
C LYS A 81 -2.51 -13.29 -1.89
N ILE A 82 -2.11 -12.19 -1.21
CA ILE A 82 -1.29 -11.13 -1.78
C ILE A 82 0.20 -11.51 -1.80
N GLY A 83 0.65 -12.35 -0.85
CA GLY A 83 2.06 -12.67 -0.67
C GLY A 83 2.87 -11.52 -0.06
N ALA A 84 2.22 -10.61 0.68
CA ALA A 84 2.86 -9.48 1.36
C ALA A 84 2.10 -9.12 2.64
N VAL A 85 2.81 -8.72 3.68
CA VAL A 85 2.29 -8.35 5.00
C VAL A 85 2.60 -6.88 5.25
N ASN A 86 1.59 -6.08 5.60
CA ASN A 86 1.79 -4.72 6.11
C ASN A 86 1.26 -4.53 7.53
N VAL A 87 0.57 -5.54 8.11
CA VAL A 87 0.07 -5.54 9.50
C VAL A 87 0.39 -6.87 10.15
N ILE A 88 0.94 -6.83 11.35
CA ILE A 88 1.17 -8.00 12.21
C ILE A 88 0.35 -7.82 13.47
N LYS A 89 -0.55 -8.77 13.74
CA LYS A 89 -1.23 -8.89 15.02
C LYS A 89 -0.45 -9.82 15.95
N ILE A 90 -0.24 -9.39 17.17
CA ILE A 90 0.52 -10.14 18.18
C ILE A 90 -0.44 -10.63 19.27
N VAL A 91 -0.73 -11.92 19.26
CA VAL A 91 -1.65 -12.55 20.19
C VAL A 91 -0.85 -13.18 21.33
N SER A 92 -1.15 -12.79 22.58
CA SER A 92 -0.54 -13.38 23.76
C SER A 92 -1.12 -14.76 24.03
N LEU A 93 -0.26 -15.76 24.20
CA LEU A 93 -0.61 -17.13 24.50
C LEU A 93 -0.22 -17.49 25.95
N PRO A 94 -0.74 -18.59 26.53
CA PRO A 94 -0.32 -19.08 27.84
C PRO A 94 1.20 -19.28 27.94
N LYS A 95 1.74 -19.12 29.13
CA LYS A 95 3.18 -19.23 29.46
C LYS A 95 4.06 -18.18 28.76
N GLY A 96 3.53 -16.98 28.49
CA GLY A 96 4.28 -15.87 27.90
C GLY A 96 4.66 -16.04 26.42
N LYS A 97 4.13 -17.05 25.75
CA LYS A 97 4.31 -17.22 24.30
C LYS A 97 3.50 -16.18 23.54
N LYS A 98 3.95 -15.82 22.34
CA LYS A 98 3.24 -14.94 21.41
C LYS A 98 3.00 -15.68 20.09
N LYS A 99 1.84 -15.43 19.45
CA LYS A 99 1.54 -15.86 18.10
C LYS A 99 1.50 -14.62 17.20
N LEU A 100 2.21 -14.67 16.09
CA LEU A 100 2.33 -13.59 15.11
C LEU A 100 1.48 -13.92 13.89
N ILE A 101 0.47 -13.12 13.62
CA ILE A 101 -0.43 -13.32 12.48
C ILE A 101 -0.27 -12.13 11.52
N GLY A 102 0.05 -12.42 10.27
CA GLY A 102 0.24 -11.42 9.22
C GLY A 102 -1.03 -11.14 8.44
N TYR A 103 -1.31 -9.86 8.21
CA TYR A 103 -2.42 -9.34 7.40
C TYR A 103 -1.91 -8.34 6.36
N ASN A 104 -2.79 -7.99 5.42
CA ASN A 104 -2.53 -6.91 4.49
C ASN A 104 -3.73 -5.95 4.45
N SER A 105 -3.59 -4.78 5.07
CA SER A 105 -4.62 -3.73 5.07
C SER A 105 -4.54 -2.80 3.86
N ASP A 106 -3.46 -2.85 3.06
CA ASP A 106 -3.35 -2.03 1.84
C ASP A 106 -4.47 -2.35 0.86
N ILE A 107 -4.88 -3.64 0.75
CA ILE A 107 -5.99 -4.03 -0.13
C ILE A 107 -7.31 -3.38 0.32
N VAL A 108 -7.56 -3.31 1.63
CA VAL A 108 -8.77 -2.69 2.18
C VAL A 108 -8.76 -1.19 1.87
N GLY A 109 -7.64 -0.51 2.18
CA GLY A 109 -7.49 0.90 1.90
C GLY A 109 -7.65 1.24 0.42
N PHE A 110 -7.02 0.47 -0.45
CA PHE A 110 -7.10 0.68 -1.89
C PHE A 110 -8.52 0.45 -2.44
N THR A 111 -9.13 -0.70 -2.14
CA THR A 111 -10.47 -1.03 -2.66
C THR A 111 -11.51 -0.01 -2.24
N GLN A 112 -11.57 0.31 -0.96
CA GLN A 112 -12.54 1.29 -0.45
C GLN A 112 -12.34 2.68 -1.03
N SER A 113 -11.09 3.11 -1.25
CA SER A 113 -10.80 4.44 -1.77
C SER A 113 -11.06 4.60 -3.26
N ILE A 114 -10.99 3.53 -4.08
CA ILE A 114 -11.19 3.62 -5.54
C ILE A 114 -12.61 3.24 -5.96
N GLU A 115 -13.32 2.41 -5.18
CA GLU A 115 -14.58 1.77 -5.57
C GLU A 115 -15.63 2.78 -6.08
N SER A 116 -15.82 3.90 -5.37
CA SER A 116 -16.79 4.92 -5.73
C SER A 116 -16.47 5.69 -7.03
N MET A 117 -15.24 5.57 -7.53
CA MET A 117 -14.77 6.23 -8.76
C MET A 117 -14.84 5.32 -9.99
N LEU A 118 -15.06 4.02 -9.78
CA LEU A 118 -15.14 3.06 -10.88
C LEU A 118 -16.50 3.17 -11.59
N LEU A 119 -16.43 3.34 -12.90
CA LEU A 119 -17.59 3.41 -13.79
C LEU A 119 -17.74 2.09 -14.56
N PRO A 120 -18.92 1.80 -15.16
CA PRO A 120 -19.15 0.53 -15.85
C PRO A 120 -18.18 0.22 -17.00
N HIS A 121 -17.53 1.23 -17.59
CA HIS A 121 -16.54 1.07 -18.65
C HIS A 121 -15.12 0.78 -18.12
N HIS A 122 -14.84 0.97 -16.84
CA HIS A 122 -13.56 0.66 -16.23
C HIS A 122 -13.39 -0.86 -16.05
N LYS A 123 -13.07 -1.57 -17.14
CA LYS A 123 -12.95 -3.03 -17.16
C LYS A 123 -11.52 -3.53 -17.01
N LYS A 124 -10.54 -2.73 -17.43
CA LYS A 124 -9.12 -3.07 -17.41
C LYS A 124 -8.28 -1.96 -16.79
N ALA A 125 -7.24 -2.36 -16.07
CA ALA A 125 -6.34 -1.43 -15.39
C ALA A 125 -4.87 -1.72 -15.70
N LEU A 126 -4.08 -0.66 -15.86
CA LEU A 126 -2.62 -0.70 -15.85
C LEU A 126 -2.12 -0.41 -14.42
N ILE A 127 -1.24 -1.26 -13.90
CA ILE A 127 -0.53 -1.03 -12.65
C ILE A 127 0.91 -0.70 -12.98
N LEU A 128 1.31 0.55 -12.77
CA LEU A 128 2.67 1.01 -13.03
C LEU A 128 3.57 0.66 -11.85
N GLY A 129 4.50 -0.27 -12.06
CA GLY A 129 5.40 -0.81 -11.04
C GLY A 129 5.01 -2.19 -10.52
N THR A 130 5.98 -2.87 -9.90
CA THR A 130 5.87 -4.28 -9.45
C THR A 130 6.31 -4.45 -7.98
N GLY A 131 6.29 -3.40 -7.18
CA GLY A 131 6.66 -3.42 -5.75
C GLY A 131 5.59 -4.03 -4.84
N GLY A 132 5.85 -4.07 -3.54
CA GLY A 132 4.96 -4.72 -2.56
C GLY A 132 3.52 -4.18 -2.54
N ALA A 133 3.34 -2.85 -2.70
CA ALA A 133 2.01 -2.25 -2.74
C ALA A 133 1.23 -2.62 -4.02
N SER A 134 1.93 -2.82 -5.15
CA SER A 134 1.29 -3.17 -6.43
C SER A 134 0.54 -4.50 -6.38
N LYS A 135 0.97 -5.43 -5.52
CA LYS A 135 0.28 -6.72 -5.33
C LYS A 135 -1.08 -6.54 -4.66
N ALA A 136 -1.17 -5.67 -3.65
CA ALA A 136 -2.44 -5.34 -3.01
C ALA A 136 -3.39 -4.64 -3.99
N VAL A 137 -2.88 -3.71 -4.81
CA VAL A 137 -3.62 -3.06 -5.90
C VAL A 137 -4.15 -4.07 -6.91
N TYR A 138 -3.31 -5.02 -7.34
CA TYR A 138 -3.69 -6.09 -8.27
C TYR A 138 -4.88 -6.90 -7.75
N HIS A 139 -4.79 -7.41 -6.54
CA HIS A 139 -5.87 -8.20 -5.94
C HIS A 139 -7.11 -7.36 -5.63
N GLY A 140 -6.92 -6.08 -5.26
CA GLY A 140 -8.00 -5.14 -5.04
C GLY A 140 -8.80 -4.86 -6.32
N LEU A 141 -8.14 -4.60 -7.45
CA LEU A 141 -8.80 -4.40 -8.74
C LEU A 141 -9.56 -5.64 -9.19
N LEU A 142 -8.96 -6.84 -9.04
CA LEU A 142 -9.65 -8.10 -9.35
C LEU A 142 -10.92 -8.29 -8.51
N SER A 143 -10.89 -7.95 -7.21
CA SER A 143 -12.08 -8.06 -6.35
C SER A 143 -13.20 -7.09 -6.74
N LEU A 144 -12.86 -5.97 -7.39
CA LEU A 144 -13.79 -4.99 -7.93
C LEU A 144 -14.23 -5.28 -9.39
N GLY A 145 -13.81 -6.41 -9.96
CA GLY A 145 -14.18 -6.81 -11.32
C GLY A 145 -13.43 -6.06 -12.43
N VAL A 146 -12.28 -5.46 -12.10
CA VAL A 146 -11.38 -4.79 -13.05
C VAL A 146 -10.17 -5.69 -13.29
N GLU A 147 -9.87 -6.02 -14.54
CA GLU A 147 -8.75 -6.90 -14.94
C GLU A 147 -7.43 -6.10 -14.97
N PRO A 148 -6.46 -6.37 -14.06
CA PRO A 148 -5.23 -5.61 -14.01
C PRO A 148 -4.10 -6.23 -14.80
N THR A 149 -3.25 -5.39 -15.40
CA THR A 149 -1.99 -5.77 -16.05
C THR A 149 -0.86 -4.89 -15.52
N PHE A 150 0.25 -5.52 -15.11
CA PHE A 150 1.43 -4.78 -14.67
C PHE A 150 2.19 -4.16 -15.84
N VAL A 151 2.71 -2.96 -15.61
CA VAL A 151 3.65 -2.27 -16.49
C VAL A 151 4.99 -2.13 -15.77
N SER A 152 6.06 -2.60 -16.41
CA SER A 152 7.41 -2.60 -15.83
C SER A 152 8.46 -2.12 -16.83
N ARG A 153 9.56 -1.55 -16.33
CA ARG A 153 10.76 -1.25 -17.12
C ARG A 153 11.46 -2.53 -17.58
N THR A 154 11.33 -3.60 -16.79
CA THR A 154 11.87 -4.93 -17.07
C THR A 154 10.73 -5.96 -16.95
N PRO A 155 9.83 -6.04 -17.96
CA PRO A 155 8.64 -6.85 -17.84
C PRO A 155 8.96 -8.35 -17.82
N SER A 156 8.27 -9.08 -16.95
CA SER A 156 8.22 -10.53 -16.93
C SER A 156 7.06 -11.02 -17.83
N LYS A 157 6.95 -12.35 -18.01
CA LYS A 157 5.86 -12.95 -18.79
C LYS A 157 4.49 -12.47 -18.28
N GLY A 158 3.65 -11.95 -19.16
CA GLY A 158 2.31 -11.44 -18.84
C GLY A 158 2.28 -9.99 -18.36
N GLN A 159 3.41 -9.30 -18.35
CA GLN A 159 3.51 -7.88 -18.07
C GLN A 159 3.79 -7.08 -19.35
N LEU A 160 3.42 -5.80 -19.37
CA LEU A 160 3.74 -4.87 -20.44
C LEU A 160 4.99 -4.05 -20.09
N SER A 161 5.72 -3.65 -21.12
CA SER A 161 6.69 -2.56 -21.00
C SER A 161 6.01 -1.21 -21.27
N TYR A 162 6.63 -0.11 -20.88
CA TYR A 162 6.14 1.24 -21.22
C TYR A 162 6.06 1.47 -22.72
N ALA A 163 6.97 0.90 -23.53
CA ALA A 163 6.97 0.99 -24.99
C ALA A 163 5.77 0.26 -25.64
N GLN A 164 5.09 -0.62 -24.94
CA GLN A 164 3.90 -1.34 -25.40
C GLN A 164 2.59 -0.61 -25.08
N LEU A 165 2.63 0.56 -24.46
CA LEU A 165 1.45 1.38 -24.18
C LEU A 165 1.00 2.13 -25.47
N THR A 166 0.56 1.35 -26.44
CA THR A 166 0.08 1.85 -27.75
C THR A 166 -1.32 2.50 -27.62
N PRO A 167 -1.79 3.26 -28.63
CA PRO A 167 -3.15 3.81 -28.61
C PRO A 167 -4.25 2.77 -28.36
N GLY A 168 -4.09 1.54 -28.90
CA GLY A 168 -5.04 0.46 -28.66
C GLY A 168 -5.04 0.00 -27.20
N VAL A 169 -3.87 -0.13 -26.58
CA VAL A 169 -3.75 -0.48 -25.14
C VAL A 169 -4.35 0.64 -24.28
N MET A 170 -4.01 1.89 -24.55
CA MET A 170 -4.53 3.02 -23.76
C MET A 170 -6.06 3.15 -23.88
N ALA A 171 -6.64 2.88 -25.04
CA ALA A 171 -8.09 2.89 -25.22
C ALA A 171 -8.81 1.76 -24.47
N GLU A 172 -8.14 0.63 -24.25
CA GLU A 172 -8.70 -0.54 -23.56
C GLU A 172 -8.54 -0.46 -22.04
N TYR A 173 -7.42 0.07 -21.56
CA TYR A 173 -7.04 0.15 -20.15
C TYR A 173 -7.34 1.55 -19.60
N THR A 174 -8.56 1.78 -19.20
CA THR A 174 -9.03 3.10 -18.77
C THR A 174 -8.79 3.43 -17.29
N VAL A 175 -8.27 2.50 -16.50
CA VAL A 175 -7.80 2.73 -15.13
C VAL A 175 -6.27 2.62 -15.12
N ILE A 176 -5.57 3.61 -14.57
CA ILE A 176 -4.11 3.61 -14.49
C ILE A 176 -3.69 3.92 -13.06
N VAL A 177 -3.01 2.97 -12.41
CA VAL A 177 -2.60 3.10 -11.01
C VAL A 177 -1.09 3.24 -10.92
N ASN A 178 -0.60 4.39 -10.45
CA ASN A 178 0.82 4.57 -10.13
C ASN A 178 1.16 3.95 -8.78
N THR A 179 1.96 2.90 -8.78
CA THR A 179 2.51 2.25 -7.57
C THR A 179 4.02 2.45 -7.46
N THR A 180 4.60 3.31 -8.31
CA THR A 180 6.03 3.65 -8.28
C THR A 180 6.29 4.84 -7.34
N PRO A 181 7.53 5.07 -6.89
CA PRO A 181 7.87 6.26 -6.12
C PRO A 181 8.09 7.51 -6.98
N LEU A 182 7.85 7.45 -8.30
CA LEU A 182 8.07 8.59 -9.21
C LEU A 182 7.07 9.70 -8.93
N GLY A 183 7.56 10.89 -8.60
CA GLY A 183 6.76 12.05 -8.21
C GLY A 183 6.64 12.26 -6.70
N MET A 184 7.20 11.36 -5.88
CA MET A 184 7.26 11.51 -4.43
C MET A 184 8.31 12.57 -4.04
N TYR A 185 7.98 13.38 -3.04
CA TYR A 185 8.93 14.34 -2.47
C TYR A 185 10.24 13.64 -2.05
N PRO A 186 11.45 14.20 -2.31
CA PRO A 186 11.67 15.54 -2.90
C PRO A 186 11.67 15.58 -4.44
N LYS A 187 11.54 14.45 -5.15
CA LYS A 187 11.64 14.34 -6.61
C LYS A 187 10.28 14.53 -7.30
N VAL A 188 9.62 15.65 -7.00
CA VAL A 188 8.25 15.95 -7.43
C VAL A 188 8.08 16.16 -8.93
N GLU A 189 9.19 16.41 -9.66
CA GLU A 189 9.19 16.60 -11.12
C GLU A 189 9.33 15.27 -11.90
N GLU A 190 9.41 14.14 -11.20
CA GLU A 190 9.39 12.82 -11.84
C GLU A 190 7.95 12.30 -11.99
N CYS A 191 7.67 11.53 -13.05
CA CYS A 191 6.41 10.80 -13.20
C CYS A 191 6.63 9.55 -14.08
N PRO A 192 5.73 8.56 -14.04
CA PRO A 192 5.75 7.45 -14.98
C PRO A 192 5.69 7.91 -16.43
N ASP A 193 6.50 7.30 -17.30
CA ASP A 193 6.60 7.64 -18.72
C ASP A 193 5.51 6.92 -19.55
N ILE A 194 4.26 7.37 -19.38
CA ILE A 194 3.11 6.88 -20.16
C ILE A 194 2.75 7.90 -21.26
N PRO A 195 2.08 7.49 -22.35
CA PRO A 195 1.64 8.40 -23.41
C PRO A 195 0.42 9.23 -22.95
N TYR A 196 0.68 10.31 -22.20
CA TYR A 196 -0.36 11.18 -21.60
C TYR A 196 -1.30 11.78 -22.66
N GLU A 197 -0.81 12.06 -23.86
CA GLU A 197 -1.58 12.57 -25.00
C GLU A 197 -2.70 11.62 -25.46
N LEU A 198 -2.66 10.36 -25.07
CA LEU A 198 -3.70 9.37 -25.36
C LEU A 198 -4.77 9.27 -24.25
N LEU A 199 -4.63 10.02 -23.18
CA LEU A 199 -5.63 10.06 -22.12
C LEU A 199 -6.88 10.82 -22.58
N THR A 200 -8.01 10.46 -21.99
CA THR A 200 -9.34 11.03 -22.29
C THR A 200 -10.13 11.18 -21.00
N PRO A 201 -11.27 11.87 -20.99
CA PRO A 201 -12.16 11.93 -19.82
C PRO A 201 -12.69 10.57 -19.31
N ASN A 202 -12.52 9.50 -20.09
CA ASN A 202 -12.87 8.14 -19.66
C ASN A 202 -11.78 7.48 -18.81
N HIS A 203 -10.61 8.09 -18.67
CA HIS A 203 -9.52 7.54 -17.87
C HIS A 203 -9.61 7.97 -16.41
N LEU A 204 -9.33 7.02 -15.51
CA LEU A 204 -9.12 7.23 -14.09
C LEU A 204 -7.63 6.97 -13.76
N LEU A 205 -6.93 8.00 -13.33
CA LEU A 205 -5.55 7.91 -12.85
C LEU A 205 -5.56 7.93 -11.32
N TYR A 206 -5.08 6.85 -10.72
CA TYR A 206 -4.93 6.73 -9.28
C TYR A 206 -3.45 6.72 -8.92
N ASP A 207 -2.99 7.67 -8.10
CA ASP A 207 -1.63 7.69 -7.59
C ASP A 207 -1.59 7.20 -6.14
N LEU A 208 -0.76 6.20 -5.80
CA LEU A 208 -0.58 5.77 -4.42
C LEU A 208 0.15 6.82 -3.58
N LEU A 209 0.81 7.77 -4.21
CA LEU A 209 1.47 8.88 -3.53
C LEU A 209 0.45 9.87 -2.98
N TYR A 210 0.78 10.50 -1.86
CA TYR A 210 -0.03 11.53 -1.19
C TYR A 210 0.80 12.78 -0.84
N ASN A 211 2.09 12.76 -1.07
CA ASN A 211 2.98 13.90 -0.90
C ASN A 211 3.95 14.01 -2.10
N PRO A 212 3.77 15.03 -2.95
CA PRO A 212 2.84 16.15 -2.83
C PRO A 212 1.37 15.73 -3.00
N ASP A 213 0.44 16.61 -2.60
CA ASP A 213 -1.02 16.36 -2.74
C ASP A 213 -1.43 16.16 -4.20
N GLU A 214 -0.82 16.90 -5.13
CA GLU A 214 -0.93 16.70 -6.56
C GLU A 214 0.43 16.37 -7.18
N THR A 215 0.61 15.13 -7.63
CA THR A 215 1.83 14.70 -8.32
C THR A 215 1.85 15.15 -9.79
N LEU A 216 3.04 15.14 -10.43
CA LEU A 216 3.15 15.43 -11.86
C LEU A 216 2.32 14.44 -12.73
N PHE A 217 2.23 13.17 -12.32
CA PHE A 217 1.38 12.15 -12.93
C PHE A 217 -0.09 12.60 -12.96
N MET A 218 -0.61 13.07 -11.84
CA MET A 218 -2.00 13.55 -11.73
C MET A 218 -2.21 14.82 -12.53
N ARG A 219 -1.30 15.79 -12.46
CA ARG A 219 -1.38 17.06 -13.20
C ARG A 219 -1.47 16.81 -14.71
N ARG A 220 -0.55 15.99 -15.25
CA ARG A 220 -0.58 15.61 -16.67
C ARG A 220 -1.87 14.88 -17.07
N GLY A 221 -2.40 14.03 -16.17
CA GLY A 221 -3.70 13.39 -16.38
C GLY A 221 -4.84 14.39 -16.52
N LYS A 222 -4.90 15.38 -15.63
CA LYS A 222 -5.91 16.45 -15.66
C LYS A 222 -5.83 17.31 -16.92
N GLU A 223 -4.63 17.62 -17.40
CA GLU A 223 -4.41 18.38 -18.63
C GLU A 223 -5.07 17.72 -19.85
N HIS A 224 -5.23 16.40 -19.83
CA HIS A 224 -5.92 15.60 -20.86
C HIS A 224 -7.36 15.20 -20.49
N GLY A 225 -7.90 15.79 -19.41
CA GLY A 225 -9.28 15.59 -18.97
C GLY A 225 -9.55 14.33 -18.15
N ALA A 226 -8.53 13.55 -17.82
CA ALA A 226 -8.68 12.35 -16.99
C ALA A 226 -9.11 12.70 -15.56
N VAL A 227 -9.90 11.81 -14.94
CA VAL A 227 -10.20 11.87 -13.50
C VAL A 227 -8.97 11.41 -12.73
N VAL A 228 -8.60 12.11 -11.67
CA VAL A 228 -7.39 11.78 -10.90
C VAL A 228 -7.69 11.68 -9.42
N LYS A 229 -6.91 10.84 -8.71
CA LYS A 229 -6.99 10.68 -7.24
C LYS A 229 -5.61 10.38 -6.67
N ASN A 230 -5.30 10.99 -5.51
CA ASN A 230 -4.10 10.68 -4.75
C ASN A 230 -4.33 9.57 -3.70
N GLY A 231 -3.24 9.11 -3.07
CA GLY A 231 -3.24 8.00 -2.13
C GLY A 231 -3.62 8.33 -0.69
N LEU A 232 -4.02 9.58 -0.37
CA LEU A 232 -4.25 9.98 1.01
C LEU A 232 -5.40 9.20 1.68
N GLU A 233 -6.51 9.01 0.97
CA GLU A 233 -7.63 8.24 1.50
C GLU A 233 -7.27 6.77 1.71
N MET A 234 -6.54 6.16 0.77
CA MET A 234 -5.99 4.80 0.95
C MET A 234 -5.12 4.69 2.19
N LEU A 235 -4.26 5.69 2.43
CA LEU A 235 -3.37 5.74 3.59
C LEU A 235 -4.16 5.77 4.90
N LEU A 236 -5.22 6.54 4.98
CA LEU A 236 -6.10 6.62 6.16
C LEU A 236 -6.87 5.31 6.37
N LEU A 237 -7.53 4.82 5.34
CA LEU A 237 -8.35 3.61 5.42
C LEU A 237 -7.53 2.37 5.80
N GLN A 238 -6.31 2.20 5.27
CA GLN A 238 -5.42 1.11 5.66
C GLN A 238 -4.97 1.22 7.13
N ALA A 239 -4.83 2.44 7.66
CA ALA A 239 -4.48 2.64 9.06
C ALA A 239 -5.66 2.29 10.00
N PHE A 240 -6.89 2.67 9.64
CA PHE A 240 -8.09 2.23 10.37
C PHE A 240 -8.24 0.71 10.32
N ALA A 241 -8.09 0.09 9.15
CA ALA A 241 -8.14 -1.36 9.03
C ALA A 241 -7.05 -2.08 9.85
N ALA A 242 -5.84 -1.51 9.95
CA ALA A 242 -4.80 -2.02 10.81
C ALA A 242 -5.22 -1.97 12.29
N TRP A 243 -5.84 -0.87 12.73
CA TRP A 243 -6.37 -0.73 14.07
C TRP A 243 -7.44 -1.78 14.39
N ASP A 244 -8.37 -2.00 13.49
CA ASP A 244 -9.44 -3.00 13.64
C ASP A 244 -8.85 -4.43 13.72
N ILE A 245 -7.85 -4.75 12.89
CA ILE A 245 -7.14 -6.03 12.93
C ILE A 245 -6.49 -6.26 14.30
N TRP A 246 -5.85 -5.27 14.89
CA TRP A 246 -5.21 -5.42 16.20
C TRP A 246 -6.21 -5.63 17.32
N ASN A 247 -7.43 -5.11 17.20
CA ASN A 247 -8.47 -5.14 18.23
C ASN A 247 -9.59 -6.19 18.00
N SER A 248 -9.52 -6.94 16.90
CA SER A 248 -10.46 -8.03 16.60
C SER A 248 -10.23 -9.27 17.47
#